data_be16914decb756cdbf52603f8ba8afb7
#
_entry.id   be16914decb756cdbf52603f8ba8afb7
#
_cell.length_a   1.000
_cell.length_b   1.000
_cell.length_c   1.000
_cell.angle_alpha   90.00
_cell.angle_beta   90.00
_cell.angle_gamma   90.00
#
_symmetry.space_group_name_H-M   'P 1'
#
loop_
_entity.id
_entity.type
_entity.pdbx_description
1 polymer ?
#
loop_
_entity_poly.entity_id
_entity_poly.type
_entity_poly.pdbx_seq_one_letter_code
_entity_poly.pdbx_strand_id
1 'polypeptide(L)'
;MRFGKAVRVLRRREFLAVQQRGARLYAGKLVVLALEAGHDRPRIGITVPGKVANSVIRNRIKRWVREAFRAVAADLPPVDLVVIARKGSEEIGIDGARAALVAARDRLSPGGAG
;
A
#
# COMPACT_ATOMS: atom_id res chain seq x y z
N MET A 1 10.84 -17.56 -3.62
CA MET A 1 10.55 -16.94 -2.36
C MET A 1 9.09 -16.68 -2.15
N ARG A 2 8.66 -17.00 -1.03
CA ARG A 2 7.26 -16.92 -0.74
C ARG A 2 6.89 -15.58 -0.22
N PHE A 3 6.02 -14.97 -0.87
CA PHE A 3 5.59 -13.64 -0.54
C PHE A 3 4.77 -13.60 0.74
N GLY A 4 4.02 -14.61 0.98
CA GLY A 4 3.07 -14.62 2.06
C GLY A 4 3.64 -14.67 3.46
N LYS A 5 4.92 -14.99 3.61
CA LYS A 5 5.50 -15.01 4.94
C LYS A 5 5.89 -13.64 5.44
N ALA A 6 6.38 -12.79 4.55
CA ALA A 6 6.83 -11.46 4.91
C ALA A 6 5.75 -10.42 4.69
N VAL A 7 4.83 -10.67 3.78
CA VAL A 7 3.80 -9.72 3.42
C VAL A 7 2.44 -10.37 3.58
N ARG A 8 1.61 -9.78 4.42
CA ARG A 8 0.26 -10.26 4.61
C ARG A 8 -0.69 -9.47 3.73
N VAL A 9 -1.61 -10.20 3.12
CA VAL A 9 -2.60 -9.62 2.21
C VAL A 9 -3.93 -9.52 2.94
N LEU A 10 -4.60 -8.40 2.75
CA LEU A 10 -5.89 -8.15 3.40
C LEU A 10 -6.99 -9.00 2.78
N ARG A 11 -7.89 -9.47 3.62
CA ARG A 11 -9.12 -10.09 3.17
C ARG A 11 -10.11 -8.99 2.79
N ARG A 12 -11.12 -9.38 2.01
CA ARG A 12 -12.08 -8.40 1.52
C ARG A 12 -12.71 -7.57 2.62
N ARG A 13 -13.10 -8.21 3.71
CA ARG A 13 -13.72 -7.50 4.83
C ARG A 13 -12.80 -6.45 5.41
N GLU A 14 -11.53 -6.81 5.55
CA GLU A 14 -10.52 -5.91 6.09
C GLU A 14 -10.25 -4.77 5.13
N PHE A 15 -10.21 -5.08 3.85
CA PHE A 15 -10.03 -4.09 2.80
C PHE A 15 -11.13 -3.01 2.88
N LEU A 16 -12.38 -3.46 3.00
CA LEU A 16 -13.50 -2.53 3.07
C LEU A 16 -13.45 -1.67 4.33
N ALA A 17 -13.03 -2.25 5.45
CA ALA A 17 -12.92 -1.49 6.69
C ALA A 17 -11.89 -0.37 6.55
N VAL A 18 -10.77 -0.65 5.91
CA VAL A 18 -9.75 0.38 5.68
C VAL A 18 -10.28 1.48 4.77
N GLN A 19 -11.00 1.10 3.72
CA GLN A 19 -11.57 2.09 2.82
C GLN A 19 -12.56 3.00 3.50
N GLN A 20 -13.33 2.47 4.43
CA GLN A 20 -14.37 3.25 5.11
C GLN A 20 -13.84 4.09 6.25
N ARG A 21 -12.85 3.59 6.98
CA ARG A 21 -12.42 4.21 8.23
C ARG A 21 -10.96 4.62 8.26
N GLY A 22 -10.18 4.24 7.27
CA GLY A 22 -8.76 4.52 7.26
C GLY A 22 -8.44 5.97 6.99
N ALA A 23 -7.31 6.41 7.52
CA ALA A 23 -6.77 7.72 7.18
C ALA A 23 -6.23 7.69 5.76
N ARG A 24 -6.43 8.77 5.03
CA ARG A 24 -6.12 8.83 3.61
C ARG A 24 -4.92 9.72 3.34
N LEU A 25 -3.99 9.21 2.56
CA LEU A 25 -2.82 9.96 2.13
C LEU A 25 -2.74 9.91 0.61
N TYR A 26 -2.73 11.07 -0.02
CA TYR A 26 -2.56 11.15 -1.47
C TYR A 26 -1.08 11.27 -1.78
N ALA A 27 -0.57 10.29 -2.52
CA ALA A 27 0.85 10.21 -2.86
C ALA A 27 0.97 10.09 -4.37
N GLY A 28 0.84 11.22 -5.07
CA GLY A 28 0.89 11.26 -6.52
C GLY A 28 -0.25 10.48 -7.13
N LYS A 29 0.08 9.46 -7.91
CA LYS A 29 -0.92 8.63 -8.59
C LYS A 29 -1.40 7.47 -7.72
N LEU A 30 -0.95 7.39 -6.49
CA LEU A 30 -1.40 6.38 -5.55
C LEU A 30 -2.09 7.05 -4.38
N VAL A 31 -3.12 6.39 -3.87
CA VAL A 31 -3.77 6.81 -2.63
C VAL A 31 -3.52 5.71 -1.63
N VAL A 32 -2.99 6.06 -0.47
CA VAL A 32 -2.69 5.10 0.58
C VAL A 32 -3.64 5.36 1.75
N LEU A 33 -4.39 4.33 2.13
CA LEU A 33 -5.26 4.41 3.30
C LEU A 33 -4.68 3.52 4.38
N ALA A 34 -4.78 3.96 5.64
CA ALA A 34 -4.21 3.22 6.75
C ALA A 34 -5.19 3.16 7.90
N LEU A 35 -5.31 2.00 8.52
CA LEU A 35 -6.19 1.79 9.66
C LEU A 35 -5.49 0.87 10.65
N GLU A 36 -5.44 1.26 11.91
CA GLU A 36 -4.91 0.40 12.95
C GLU A 36 -5.78 -0.84 13.07
N ALA A 37 -5.15 -1.99 13.10
CA ALA A 37 -5.88 -3.24 12.98
C ALA A 37 -5.70 -4.20 14.14
N GLY A 38 -4.93 -3.85 15.15
CA GLY A 38 -4.77 -4.72 16.30
C GLY A 38 -3.94 -5.97 16.04
N HIS A 39 -3.22 -6.01 14.95
CA HIS A 39 -2.31 -7.11 14.64
C HIS A 39 -0.89 -6.73 15.03
N ASP A 40 0.01 -7.69 14.99
CA ASP A 40 1.40 -7.43 15.33
C ASP A 40 2.25 -7.05 14.12
N ARG A 41 1.67 -7.03 12.93
CA ARG A 41 2.40 -6.74 11.68
C ARG A 41 1.56 -5.92 10.74
N PRO A 42 2.19 -5.09 9.92
CA PRO A 42 1.44 -4.40 8.86
C PRO A 42 0.97 -5.38 7.80
N ARG A 43 -0.17 -5.06 7.19
CA ARG A 43 -0.73 -5.85 6.12
C ARG A 43 -1.11 -4.91 4.98
N ILE A 44 -1.22 -5.45 3.77
CA ILE A 44 -1.48 -4.61 2.60
C ILE A 44 -2.55 -5.21 1.71
N GLY A 45 -3.38 -4.34 1.16
CA GLY A 45 -4.28 -4.66 0.07
C GLY A 45 -4.04 -3.66 -1.05
N ILE A 46 -4.12 -4.11 -2.29
CA ILE A 46 -3.83 -3.26 -3.44
C ILE A 46 -4.97 -3.39 -4.42
N THR A 47 -5.47 -2.25 -4.89
CA THR A 47 -6.45 -2.27 -5.96
C THR A 47 -6.01 -1.37 -7.11
N VAL A 48 -6.06 -1.92 -8.31
CA VAL A 48 -5.81 -1.19 -9.54
C VAL A 48 -7.05 -1.36 -10.41
N PRO A 49 -7.90 -0.33 -10.49
CA PRO A 49 -9.13 -0.47 -11.27
C PRO A 49 -8.87 -0.81 -12.73
N GLY A 50 -9.80 -1.56 -13.33
CA GLY A 50 -9.63 -2.01 -14.70
C GLY A 50 -9.49 -0.87 -15.69
N LYS A 51 -10.06 0.29 -15.39
CA LYS A 51 -9.96 1.45 -16.28
C LYS A 51 -8.59 2.10 -16.27
N VAL A 52 -7.73 1.73 -15.33
CA VAL A 52 -6.39 2.32 -15.26
C VAL A 52 -5.49 1.76 -16.36
N ALA A 53 -5.54 0.45 -16.58
CA ALA A 53 -4.69 -0.19 -17.55
C ALA A 53 -5.17 -1.63 -17.79
N ASN A 54 -4.58 -2.30 -18.79
CA ASN A 54 -4.89 -3.69 -19.03
C ASN A 54 -4.30 -4.58 -17.91
N SER A 55 -4.64 -5.87 -17.93
CA SER A 55 -4.29 -6.75 -16.83
C SER A 55 -2.78 -6.93 -16.66
N VAL A 56 -2.04 -6.91 -17.75
CA VAL A 56 -0.57 -7.04 -17.67
C VAL A 56 0.01 -5.85 -16.90
N ILE A 57 -0.41 -4.65 -17.26
CA ILE A 57 0.08 -3.43 -16.62
C ILE A 57 -0.40 -3.35 -15.18
N ARG A 58 -1.67 -3.73 -14.92
CA ARG A 58 -2.18 -3.71 -13.56
C ARG A 58 -1.37 -4.62 -12.64
N ASN A 59 -1.00 -5.81 -13.13
CA ASN A 59 -0.17 -6.71 -12.34
C ASN A 59 1.21 -6.14 -12.09
N ARG A 60 1.75 -5.41 -13.05
CA ARG A 60 3.04 -4.74 -12.88
C ARG A 60 2.97 -3.69 -11.79
N ILE A 61 1.91 -2.90 -11.77
CA ILE A 61 1.72 -1.89 -10.73
C ILE A 61 1.61 -2.55 -9.36
N LYS A 62 0.86 -3.63 -9.26
CA LYS A 62 0.74 -4.37 -8.00
C LYS A 62 2.10 -4.87 -7.53
N ARG A 63 2.92 -5.36 -8.44
CA ARG A 63 4.27 -5.83 -8.09
C ARG A 63 5.10 -4.69 -7.52
N TRP A 64 5.08 -3.53 -8.16
CA TRP A 64 5.83 -2.37 -7.67
C TRP A 64 5.40 -2.04 -6.23
N VAL A 65 4.11 -2.01 -5.99
CA VAL A 65 3.61 -1.64 -4.67
C VAL A 65 3.99 -2.68 -3.62
N ARG A 66 3.89 -3.96 -3.97
CA ARG A 66 4.30 -5.02 -3.04
C ARG A 66 5.77 -4.95 -2.69
N GLU A 67 6.61 -4.72 -3.68
CA GLU A 67 8.05 -4.60 -3.43
C GLU A 67 8.36 -3.37 -2.58
N ALA A 68 7.70 -2.27 -2.88
CA ALA A 68 7.86 -1.07 -2.07
C ALA A 68 7.40 -1.30 -0.63
N PHE A 69 6.30 -1.99 -0.44
CA PHE A 69 5.80 -2.30 0.89
C PHE A 69 6.80 -3.16 1.66
N ARG A 70 7.36 -4.18 1.01
CA ARG A 70 8.34 -5.04 1.67
C ARG A 70 9.55 -4.25 2.15
N ALA A 71 9.94 -3.25 1.39
CA ALA A 71 11.11 -2.45 1.74
C ALA A 71 10.86 -1.60 2.98
N VAL A 72 9.62 -1.19 3.26
CA VAL A 72 9.33 -0.33 4.39
C VAL A 72 8.59 -1.04 5.53
N ALA A 73 8.21 -2.30 5.33
CA ALA A 73 7.33 -2.99 6.27
C ALA A 73 7.90 -3.05 7.68
N ALA A 74 9.20 -3.22 7.82
CA ALA A 74 9.82 -3.31 9.13
C ALA A 74 9.70 -2.00 9.92
N ASP A 75 9.55 -0.91 9.22
CA ASP A 75 9.45 0.41 9.85
C ASP A 75 8.01 0.90 9.99
N LEU A 76 7.06 0.10 9.54
CA LEU A 76 5.65 0.46 9.66
C LEU A 76 5.08 -0.03 10.97
N PRO A 77 4.18 0.74 11.59
CA PRO A 77 3.42 0.21 12.72
C PRO A 77 2.45 -0.87 12.24
N PRO A 78 1.85 -1.64 13.16
CA PRO A 78 0.94 -2.72 12.77
C PRO A 78 -0.40 -2.17 12.28
N VAL A 79 -0.42 -1.70 11.06
CA VAL A 79 -1.60 -1.13 10.42
C VAL A 79 -1.98 -1.94 9.19
N ASP A 80 -3.22 -1.83 8.79
CA ASP A 80 -3.66 -2.33 7.50
C ASP A 80 -3.59 -1.18 6.51
N LEU A 81 -2.90 -1.40 5.41
CA LEU A 81 -2.78 -0.42 4.34
C LEU A 81 -3.57 -0.87 3.13
N VAL A 82 -4.26 0.06 2.51
CA VAL A 82 -4.86 -0.17 1.19
C VAL A 82 -4.29 0.85 0.24
N VAL A 83 -3.72 0.38 -0.85
CA VAL A 83 -3.16 1.24 -1.89
C VAL A 83 -4.08 1.18 -3.09
N ILE A 84 -4.57 2.33 -3.50
CA ILE A 84 -5.46 2.45 -4.67
C ILE A 84 -4.69 3.17 -5.76
N ALA A 85 -4.54 2.52 -6.91
CA ALA A 85 -3.87 3.12 -8.04
C ALA A 85 -4.86 3.93 -8.87
N ARG A 86 -4.45 5.14 -9.22
CA ARG A 86 -5.27 6.03 -10.04
C ARG A 86 -4.72 6.07 -11.46
N LYS A 87 -5.50 6.69 -12.34
CA LYS A 87 -5.08 6.84 -13.73
C LYS A 87 -3.73 7.53 -13.79
N GLY A 88 -2.84 7.01 -14.60
CA GLY A 88 -1.47 7.50 -14.71
C GLY A 88 -0.48 6.72 -13.86
N SER A 89 -0.97 5.85 -12.98
CA SER A 89 -0.09 5.06 -12.12
C SER A 89 0.77 4.07 -12.90
N GLU A 90 0.39 3.79 -14.14
CA GLU A 90 1.18 2.89 -14.99
C GLU A 90 2.56 3.46 -15.31
N GLU A 91 2.77 4.74 -15.05
CA GLU A 91 4.03 5.42 -15.38
C GLU A 91 4.94 5.67 -14.18
N ILE A 92 4.51 5.28 -12.98
CA ILE A 92 5.28 5.66 -11.79
C ILE A 92 6.51 4.78 -11.55
N GLY A 93 6.49 3.54 -12.02
CA GLY A 93 7.59 2.61 -11.78
C GLY A 93 7.77 2.23 -10.34
N ILE A 94 8.83 1.47 -10.08
CA ILE A 94 9.14 1.06 -8.71
C ILE A 94 9.52 2.27 -7.85
N ASP A 95 10.18 3.26 -8.45
CA ASP A 95 10.59 4.44 -7.69
C ASP A 95 9.39 5.24 -7.22
N GLY A 96 8.36 5.38 -8.06
CA GLY A 96 7.15 6.08 -7.65
C GLY A 96 6.42 5.33 -6.56
N ALA A 97 6.37 4.01 -6.65
CA ALA A 97 5.75 3.20 -5.61
C ALA A 97 6.51 3.32 -4.30
N ARG A 98 7.84 3.31 -4.35
CA ARG A 98 8.65 3.47 -3.15
C ARG A 98 8.43 4.82 -2.50
N ALA A 99 8.38 5.87 -3.31
CA ALA A 99 8.14 7.21 -2.77
C ALA A 99 6.81 7.26 -2.03
N ALA A 100 5.78 6.63 -2.57
CA ALA A 100 4.47 6.62 -1.94
C ALA A 100 4.49 5.87 -0.61
N LEU A 101 5.13 4.71 -0.58
CA LEU A 101 5.17 3.91 0.65
C LEU A 101 6.09 4.55 1.69
N VAL A 102 7.16 5.21 1.28
CA VAL A 102 8.01 5.95 2.20
C VAL A 102 7.23 7.11 2.81
N ALA A 103 6.46 7.82 2.01
CA ALA A 103 5.62 8.90 2.53
C ALA A 103 4.62 8.37 3.55
N ALA A 104 4.02 7.22 3.29
CA ALA A 104 3.10 6.60 4.23
C ALA A 104 3.81 6.19 5.52
N ARG A 105 4.98 5.59 5.40
CA ARG A 105 5.78 5.22 6.56
C ARG A 105 6.09 6.41 7.43
N ASP A 106 6.55 7.50 6.81
CA ASP A 106 6.93 8.69 7.55
C ASP A 106 5.73 9.30 8.25
N ARG A 107 4.56 9.25 7.60
CA ARG A 107 3.35 9.80 8.19
C ARG A 107 2.86 8.98 9.37
N LEU A 108 3.04 7.66 9.31
CA LEU A 108 2.51 6.75 10.32
C LEU A 108 3.48 6.47 11.44
N SER A 109 4.76 6.73 11.25
CA SER A 109 5.77 6.40 12.24
C SER A 109 5.80 7.47 13.32
N PRO A 110 5.41 7.14 14.56
CA PRO A 110 5.39 8.15 15.63
C PRO A 110 6.78 8.69 15.93
N GLY A 111 7.79 7.85 15.90
CA GLY A 111 9.14 8.30 16.17
C GLY A 111 9.69 9.19 15.08
N GLY A 112 9.31 8.88 13.84
CA GLY A 112 9.77 9.66 12.71
C GLY A 112 9.18 11.04 12.67
N ALA A 113 8.00 11.18 13.23
CA ALA A 113 7.32 12.46 13.24
C ALA A 113 7.96 13.43 14.20
N GLY A 114 8.65 12.88 15.14
CA GLY A 114 9.25 13.68 16.21
C GLY A 114 10.23 14.64 15.68
#